data_3814b51eac99a2379384045c5f918cbb
#
_entry.id   3814b51eac99a2379384045c5f918cbb
#
_cell.length_a   1.000
_cell.length_b   1.000
_cell.length_c   1.000
_cell.angle_alpha   90.00
_cell.angle_beta   90.00
_cell.angle_gamma   90.00
#
_symmetry.space_group_name_H-M   'P 1'
#
loop_
_entity.id
_entity.type
_entity.pdbx_description
1 polymer ?
#
loop_
_entity_poly.entity_id
_entity_poly.type
_entity_poly.pdbx_seq_one_letter_code
_entity_poly.pdbx_strand_id
1 'polypeptide(L)'
;MQEFHFRHKHLTAGEVSASKMHRLHQVKLFFPAICHITHGSKVIVQDDNRLVATRDELIIIPANTAMEIINQPANGLFHSDLLMLSPEIVAEFKAHYLKSWPRTTLHSLCAPLSEGLAFMWDNLLHAVRQELPEALQKHQAFGLL
;
A
#
# COMPACT_ATOMS: atom_id res chain seq x y z
N MET A 1 -2.91 4.25 -15.84
CA MET A 1 -2.68 2.84 -16.18
C MET A 1 -2.09 2.14 -14.98
N GLN A 2 -2.58 0.95 -14.67
CA GLN A 2 -2.07 0.15 -13.55
C GLN A 2 -1.16 -0.94 -14.11
N GLU A 3 0.03 -1.07 -13.53
CA GLU A 3 0.93 -2.17 -13.84
C GLU A 3 1.18 -2.97 -12.57
N PHE A 4 0.93 -4.27 -12.65
CA PHE A 4 1.14 -5.19 -11.54
C PHE A 4 2.14 -6.27 -11.97
N HIS A 5 3.17 -6.44 -11.17
CA HIS A 5 4.19 -7.47 -11.40
C HIS A 5 3.96 -8.64 -10.45
N PHE A 6 3.35 -9.71 -10.94
CA PHE A 6 3.07 -10.92 -10.16
C PHE A 6 4.27 -11.86 -10.22
N ARG A 7 5.28 -11.60 -9.44
CA ARG A 7 6.50 -12.43 -9.48
C ARG A 7 6.75 -13.24 -8.22
N HIS A 8 6.13 -12.87 -7.12
CA HIS A 8 6.34 -13.51 -5.84
C HIS A 8 5.02 -13.87 -5.19
N LYS A 9 5.02 -14.98 -4.46
CA LYS A 9 3.83 -15.46 -3.76
C LYS A 9 3.38 -14.55 -2.62
N HIS A 10 4.28 -13.73 -2.07
CA HIS A 10 4.04 -12.96 -0.85
C HIS A 10 3.96 -11.46 -1.06
N LEU A 11 4.71 -10.92 -2.01
CA LEU A 11 4.79 -9.49 -2.24
C LEU A 11 4.67 -9.19 -3.73
N THR A 12 3.84 -8.22 -4.06
CA THR A 12 3.63 -7.77 -5.43
C THR A 12 3.74 -6.26 -5.48
N ALA A 13 4.64 -5.74 -6.31
CA ALA A 13 4.79 -4.32 -6.54
C ALA A 13 3.94 -3.87 -7.73
N GLY A 14 3.39 -2.66 -7.63
CA GLY A 14 2.63 -2.05 -8.70
C GLY A 14 2.78 -0.54 -8.70
N GLU A 15 2.27 0.09 -9.74
CA GLU A 15 2.27 1.53 -9.90
C GLU A 15 0.94 1.99 -10.49
N VAL A 16 0.52 3.19 -10.08
CA VAL A 16 -0.65 3.86 -10.65
C VAL A 16 -0.21 5.26 -11.07
N SER A 17 -0.48 5.62 -12.32
CA SER A 17 -0.23 6.97 -12.84
C SER A 17 -1.47 7.48 -13.57
N ALA A 18 -1.73 8.78 -13.43
CA ALA A 18 -2.84 9.42 -14.12
C ALA A 18 -2.53 10.90 -14.36
N SER A 19 -2.99 11.42 -15.50
CA SER A 19 -2.90 12.85 -15.83
C SER A 19 -4.17 13.61 -15.50
N LYS A 20 -5.27 12.92 -15.28
CA LYS A 20 -6.57 13.47 -14.92
C LYS A 20 -7.09 12.79 -13.65
N MET A 21 -8.05 13.43 -12.99
CA MET A 21 -8.71 12.83 -11.85
C MET A 21 -9.29 11.48 -12.26
N HIS A 22 -8.99 10.46 -11.47
CA HIS A 22 -9.42 9.09 -11.71
C HIS A 22 -10.19 8.59 -10.50
N ARG A 23 -11.45 8.24 -10.72
CA ARG A 23 -12.35 7.78 -9.65
C ARG A 23 -12.68 6.31 -9.86
N LEU A 24 -12.42 5.51 -8.85
CA LEU A 24 -12.75 4.09 -8.82
C LEU A 24 -13.87 3.87 -7.81
N HIS A 25 -15.03 3.44 -8.30
CA HIS A 25 -16.19 3.17 -7.45
C HIS A 25 -16.19 1.72 -6.98
N GLN A 26 -16.55 1.52 -5.72
CA GLN A 26 -16.76 0.19 -5.15
C GLN A 26 -15.59 -0.77 -5.38
N VAL A 27 -14.38 -0.27 -5.13
CA VAL A 27 -13.16 -1.07 -5.21
C VAL A 27 -13.08 -1.97 -3.98
N LYS A 28 -12.67 -3.21 -4.21
CA LYS A 28 -12.43 -4.16 -3.15
C LYS A 28 -11.14 -4.91 -3.47
N LEU A 29 -10.12 -4.74 -2.63
CA LEU A 29 -8.86 -5.42 -2.85
C LEU A 29 -8.91 -6.84 -2.31
N PHE A 30 -8.30 -7.78 -3.02
CA PHE A 30 -8.13 -9.16 -2.54
C PHE A 30 -7.00 -9.25 -1.51
N PHE A 31 -6.01 -8.38 -1.62
CA PHE A 31 -4.85 -8.34 -0.74
C PHE A 31 -4.74 -6.96 -0.10
N PRO A 32 -4.31 -6.85 1.16
CA PRO A 32 -4.00 -5.54 1.72
C PRO A 32 -2.86 -4.90 0.95
N ALA A 33 -2.88 -3.57 0.88
CA ALA A 33 -1.88 -2.80 0.13
C ALA A 33 -1.28 -1.71 0.99
N ILE A 34 0.00 -1.43 0.75
CA ILE A 34 0.67 -0.23 1.24
C ILE A 34 0.96 0.64 0.04
N CYS A 35 0.58 1.90 0.11
CA CYS A 35 0.75 2.85 -0.98
C CYS A 35 1.58 4.04 -0.54
N HIS A 36 2.46 4.51 -1.42
CA HIS A 36 3.16 5.77 -1.28
C HIS A 36 2.85 6.65 -2.49
N ILE A 37 2.31 7.83 -2.25
CA ILE A 37 2.00 8.80 -3.30
C ILE A 37 3.22 9.66 -3.51
N THR A 38 3.73 9.68 -4.74
CA THR A 38 4.88 10.51 -5.10
C THR A 38 4.44 11.84 -5.73
N HIS A 39 3.27 11.86 -6.38
CA HIS A 39 2.70 13.07 -7.01
C HIS A 39 1.19 13.05 -6.86
N GLY A 40 0.63 14.19 -6.47
CA GLY A 40 -0.81 14.33 -6.28
C GLY A 40 -1.29 13.90 -4.91
N SER A 41 -2.56 13.51 -4.83
CA SER A 41 -3.17 13.04 -3.61
C SER A 41 -4.16 11.93 -3.89
N LYS A 42 -4.47 11.14 -2.87
CA LYS A 42 -5.45 10.06 -2.95
C LYS A 42 -6.50 10.27 -1.87
N VAL A 43 -7.75 10.15 -2.26
CA VAL A 43 -8.89 10.17 -1.34
C VAL A 43 -9.50 8.77 -1.30
N ILE A 44 -9.70 8.25 -0.11
CA ILE A 44 -10.35 6.96 0.09
C ILE A 44 -11.60 7.19 0.94
N VAL A 45 -12.74 6.77 0.41
CA VAL A 45 -14.02 6.87 1.12
C VAL A 45 -14.50 5.47 1.46
N GLN A 46 -14.64 5.21 2.75
CA GLN A 46 -15.17 3.95 3.28
C GLN A 46 -16.28 4.28 4.28
N ASP A 47 -17.48 3.81 4.01
CA ASP A 47 -18.68 4.18 4.79
C ASP A 47 -18.78 5.71 4.91
N ASP A 48 -18.81 6.26 6.12
CA ASP A 48 -18.83 7.71 6.35
C ASP A 48 -17.44 8.31 6.56
N ASN A 49 -16.37 7.49 6.41
CA ASN A 49 -15.00 7.94 6.61
C ASN A 49 -14.37 8.38 5.30
N ARG A 50 -13.70 9.53 5.35
CA ARG A 50 -12.97 10.08 4.24
C ARG A 50 -11.51 10.29 4.64
N LEU A 51 -10.61 9.61 3.97
CA LEU A 51 -9.17 9.72 4.19
C LEU A 51 -8.55 10.44 3.01
N VAL A 52 -7.75 11.47 3.28
CA VAL A 52 -6.98 12.17 2.25
C VAL A 52 -5.50 11.98 2.55
N ALA A 53 -4.77 11.45 1.59
CA ALA A 53 -3.33 11.19 1.74
C ALA A 53 -2.52 11.90 0.68
N THR A 54 -1.35 12.37 1.06
CA THR A 54 -0.39 13.06 0.23
C THR A 54 0.96 12.34 0.25
N ARG A 55 1.95 12.89 -0.47
CA ARG A 55 3.28 12.27 -0.59
C ARG A 55 4.04 12.10 0.73
N ASP A 56 3.64 12.83 1.77
CA ASP A 56 4.30 12.76 3.08
C ASP A 56 3.79 11.62 3.96
N GLU A 57 2.95 10.76 3.39
CA GLU A 57 2.28 9.71 4.13
C GLU A 57 2.32 8.37 3.39
N LEU A 58 2.37 7.28 4.16
CA LEU A 58 2.04 5.95 3.65
C LEU A 58 0.57 5.67 3.95
N ILE A 59 -0.09 5.00 3.02
CA ILE A 59 -1.48 4.55 3.21
C ILE A 59 -1.47 3.04 3.34
N ILE A 60 -2.17 2.54 4.34
CA ILE A 60 -2.42 1.12 4.51
C ILE A 60 -3.88 0.87 4.16
N ILE A 61 -4.13 0.07 3.13
CA ILE A 61 -5.47 -0.22 2.62
C ILE A 61 -5.80 -1.67 2.95
N PRO A 62 -6.89 -1.92 3.70
CA PRO A 62 -7.26 -3.29 4.06
C PRO A 62 -7.82 -4.07 2.87
N ALA A 63 -7.71 -5.40 2.94
CA ALA A 63 -8.34 -6.29 1.98
C ALA A 63 -9.83 -6.46 2.29
N ASN A 64 -10.59 -6.88 1.29
CA ASN A 64 -11.97 -7.34 1.41
C ASN A 64 -12.97 -6.30 1.96
N THR A 65 -12.66 -5.03 1.81
CA THR A 65 -13.53 -3.93 2.24
C THR A 65 -13.84 -3.04 1.03
N ALA A 66 -15.12 -2.79 0.79
CA ALA A 66 -15.54 -1.93 -0.31
C ALA A 66 -15.21 -0.47 -0.02
N MET A 67 -14.69 0.24 -1.01
CA MET A 67 -14.31 1.64 -0.89
C MET A 67 -14.40 2.36 -2.22
N GLU A 68 -14.44 3.67 -2.16
CA GLU A 68 -14.25 4.53 -3.33
C GLU A 68 -12.84 5.14 -3.24
N ILE A 69 -12.11 5.12 -4.35
CA ILE A 69 -10.77 5.68 -4.44
C ILE A 69 -10.77 6.77 -5.49
N ILE A 70 -10.26 7.94 -5.12
CA ILE A 70 -10.11 9.08 -6.04
C ILE A 70 -8.65 9.46 -6.09
N ASN A 71 -8.05 9.32 -7.27
CA ASN A 71 -6.67 9.74 -7.51
C ASN A 71 -6.71 11.13 -8.11
N GLN A 72 -6.12 12.10 -7.43
CA GLN A 72 -6.16 13.52 -7.80
C GLN A 72 -4.78 13.99 -8.23
N PRO A 73 -4.59 14.35 -9.52
CA PRO A 73 -3.32 14.89 -9.99
C PRO A 73 -3.01 16.25 -9.36
N ALA A 74 -1.72 16.51 -9.18
CA ALA A 74 -1.18 17.82 -8.92
C ALA A 74 -0.27 18.19 -10.10
N ASN A 75 -0.44 19.37 -10.66
CA ASN A 75 0.33 19.81 -11.84
C ASN A 75 0.27 18.81 -13.00
N GLY A 76 -0.90 18.22 -13.22
CA GLY A 76 -1.13 17.29 -14.33
C GLY A 76 -0.57 15.88 -14.13
N LEU A 77 -0.13 15.53 -12.90
CA LEU A 77 0.39 14.20 -12.61
C LEU A 77 -0.11 13.68 -11.27
N PHE A 78 -0.61 12.46 -11.29
CA PHE A 78 -0.77 11.60 -10.13
C PHE A 78 0.14 10.38 -10.30
N HIS A 79 0.89 10.03 -9.28
CA HIS A 79 1.67 8.80 -9.28
C HIS A 79 1.73 8.22 -7.88
N SER A 80 1.53 6.91 -7.78
CA SER A 80 1.71 6.17 -6.53
C SER A 80 2.39 4.83 -6.79
N ASP A 81 3.22 4.43 -5.85
CA ASP A 81 3.78 3.10 -5.76
C ASP A 81 2.94 2.26 -4.81
N LEU A 82 2.72 1.02 -5.17
CA LEU A 82 1.92 0.07 -4.40
C LEU A 82 2.74 -1.15 -4.05
N LEU A 83 2.48 -1.69 -2.87
CA LEU A 83 2.96 -2.99 -2.47
C LEU A 83 1.79 -3.79 -1.91
N MET A 84 1.44 -4.89 -2.56
CA MET A 84 0.40 -5.78 -2.09
C MET A 84 1.01 -6.94 -1.31
N LEU A 85 0.38 -7.26 -0.18
CA LEU A 85 0.84 -8.29 0.73
C LEU A 85 -0.08 -9.50 0.64
N SER A 86 0.47 -10.70 0.47
CA SER A 86 -0.35 -11.89 0.48
C SER A 86 -0.94 -12.14 1.88
N PRO A 87 -2.09 -12.83 1.97
CA PRO A 87 -2.63 -13.22 3.28
C PRO A 87 -1.65 -14.05 4.10
N GLU A 88 -0.82 -14.85 3.43
CA GLU A 88 0.17 -15.71 4.09
C GLU A 88 1.25 -14.89 4.81
N ILE A 89 1.79 -13.86 4.18
CA ILE A 89 2.82 -13.03 4.82
C ILE A 89 2.24 -12.21 5.97
N VAL A 90 1.00 -11.74 5.84
CA VAL A 90 0.31 -11.03 6.91
C VAL A 90 0.06 -11.95 8.10
N ALA A 91 -0.41 -13.17 7.85
CA ALA A 91 -0.64 -14.17 8.89
C ALA A 91 0.66 -14.55 9.59
N GLU A 92 1.73 -14.75 8.86
CA GLU A 92 3.05 -15.07 9.40
C GLU A 92 3.57 -13.95 10.31
N PHE A 93 3.42 -12.70 9.87
CA PHE A 93 3.80 -11.55 10.68
C PHE A 93 3.01 -11.49 11.99
N LYS A 94 1.70 -11.67 11.93
CA LYS A 94 0.83 -11.67 13.12
C LYS A 94 1.22 -12.76 14.10
N ALA A 95 1.52 -13.95 13.59
CA ALA A 95 1.89 -15.09 14.43
C ALA A 95 3.21 -14.87 15.18
N HIS A 96 4.19 -14.21 14.54
CA HIS A 96 5.53 -14.03 15.10
C HIS A 96 5.69 -12.79 15.98
N TYR A 97 4.99 -11.71 15.66
CA TYR A 97 5.28 -10.41 16.26
C TYR A 97 4.13 -9.82 17.06
N LEU A 98 2.91 -10.29 16.86
CA LEU A 98 1.75 -9.63 17.44
C LEU A 98 0.82 -10.63 18.13
N LYS A 99 1.07 -10.84 19.40
CA LYS A 99 0.17 -11.63 20.24
C LYS A 99 -1.16 -10.92 20.50
N SER A 100 -1.21 -9.61 20.28
CA SER A 100 -2.39 -8.78 20.48
C SER A 100 -2.57 -7.80 19.31
N TRP A 101 -2.72 -8.34 18.10
CA TRP A 101 -3.08 -7.49 16.96
C TRP A 101 -4.50 -6.99 17.16
N PRO A 102 -4.75 -5.66 17.09
CA PRO A 102 -6.11 -5.18 17.13
C PRO A 102 -6.88 -5.84 15.99
N ARG A 103 -8.05 -6.37 16.32
CA ARG A 103 -8.92 -7.02 15.34
C ARG A 103 -9.09 -6.12 14.13
N THR A 104 -8.88 -6.70 12.96
CA THR A 104 -9.04 -6.13 11.62
C THR A 104 -9.52 -4.70 11.55
N THR A 105 -8.60 -3.79 11.25
CA THR A 105 -8.98 -2.47 10.78
C THR A 105 -9.71 -2.66 9.45
N LEU A 106 -11.00 -2.36 9.43
CA LEU A 106 -11.80 -2.33 8.22
C LEU A 106 -11.63 -1.02 7.46
N HIS A 107 -10.84 -0.09 7.98
CA HIS A 107 -10.63 1.22 7.42
C HIS A 107 -9.17 1.42 7.03
N SER A 108 -8.96 2.19 5.96
CA SER A 108 -7.64 2.62 5.55
C SER A 108 -7.03 3.56 6.59
N LEU A 109 -5.71 3.49 6.75
CA LEU A 109 -4.95 4.30 7.69
C LEU A 109 -3.83 5.03 6.97
N CYS A 110 -3.55 6.26 7.42
CA CYS A 110 -2.36 7.01 7.00
C CYS A 110 -1.32 6.99 8.12
N ALA A 111 -0.07 6.86 7.74
CA ALA A 111 1.06 6.96 8.64
C ALA A 111 2.03 8.02 8.11
N PRO A 112 2.50 8.98 8.95
CA PRO A 112 3.51 9.93 8.52
C PRO A 112 4.77 9.22 8.03
N LEU A 113 5.32 9.69 6.92
CA LEU A 113 6.52 9.12 6.32
C LEU A 113 7.76 9.76 6.92
N SER A 114 8.25 9.21 8.03
CA SER A 114 9.54 9.63 8.62
C SER A 114 10.69 9.23 7.70
N GLU A 115 11.88 9.81 7.90
CA GLU A 115 13.08 9.43 7.13
C GLU A 115 13.39 7.93 7.23
N GLY A 116 13.30 7.37 8.43
CA GLY A 116 13.51 5.94 8.65
C GLY A 116 12.51 5.08 7.93
N LEU A 117 11.23 5.45 7.98
CA LEU A 117 10.17 4.73 7.30
C LEU A 117 10.30 4.85 5.78
N ALA A 118 10.66 6.03 5.28
CA ALA A 118 10.92 6.24 3.85
C ALA A 118 12.06 5.35 3.35
N PHE A 119 13.15 5.27 4.12
CA PHE A 119 14.28 4.41 3.79
C PHE A 119 13.86 2.94 3.74
N MET A 120 13.11 2.47 4.71
CA MET A 120 12.61 1.10 4.75
C MET A 120 11.68 0.80 3.58
N TRP A 121 10.80 1.73 3.25
CA TRP A 121 9.89 1.61 2.12
C TRP A 121 10.65 1.48 0.80
N ASP A 122 11.61 2.38 0.55
CA ASP A 122 12.40 2.37 -0.68
C ASP A 122 13.20 1.09 -0.83
N ASN A 123 13.80 0.59 0.25
CA ASN A 123 14.55 -0.66 0.23
C ASN A 123 13.66 -1.86 -0.07
N LEU A 124 12.48 -1.93 0.55
CA LEU A 124 11.54 -3.01 0.31
C LEU A 124 11.03 -3.00 -1.12
N LEU A 125 10.65 -1.84 -1.62
CA LEU A 125 10.15 -1.69 -2.98
C LEU A 125 11.22 -2.09 -4.00
N HIS A 126 12.46 -1.65 -3.77
CA HIS A 126 13.61 -2.05 -4.60
C HIS A 126 13.83 -3.56 -4.59
N ALA A 127 13.79 -4.17 -3.41
CA ALA A 127 13.98 -5.61 -3.26
C ALA A 127 12.93 -6.41 -4.05
N VAL A 128 11.68 -5.99 -3.99
CA VAL A 128 10.59 -6.65 -4.73
C VAL A 128 10.77 -6.48 -6.23
N ARG A 129 11.10 -5.28 -6.68
CA ARG A 129 11.30 -4.98 -8.11
C ARG A 129 12.51 -5.69 -8.70
N GLN A 130 13.57 -5.86 -7.91
CA GLN A 130 14.79 -6.56 -8.34
C GLN A 130 14.74 -8.07 -8.13
N GLU A 131 13.62 -8.59 -7.67
CA GLU A 131 13.45 -10.03 -7.44
C GLU A 131 14.50 -10.62 -6.48
N LEU A 132 14.83 -9.88 -5.43
CA LEU A 132 15.75 -10.37 -4.40
C LEU A 132 15.14 -11.59 -3.68
N PRO A 133 15.97 -12.42 -3.01
CA PRO A 133 15.46 -13.61 -2.33
C PRO A 133 14.26 -13.33 -1.43
N GLU A 134 13.29 -14.22 -1.45
CA GLU A 134 12.04 -14.09 -0.71
C GLU A 134 12.27 -13.86 0.79
N ALA A 135 13.24 -14.55 1.38
CA ALA A 135 13.58 -14.38 2.78
C ALA A 135 13.99 -12.94 3.11
N LEU A 136 14.76 -12.30 2.22
CA LEU A 136 15.17 -10.90 2.39
C LEU A 136 13.98 -9.96 2.25
N GLN A 137 13.08 -10.21 1.29
CA GLN A 137 11.86 -9.43 1.12
C GLN A 137 10.97 -9.50 2.35
N LYS A 138 10.78 -10.69 2.93
CA LYS A 138 10.02 -10.88 4.17
C LYS A 138 10.64 -10.12 5.34
N HIS A 139 11.94 -10.20 5.47
CA HIS A 139 12.65 -9.49 6.53
C HIS A 139 12.43 -7.98 6.45
N GLN A 140 12.54 -7.41 5.26
CA GLN A 140 12.32 -5.99 5.04
C GLN A 140 10.85 -5.60 5.24
N ALA A 141 9.92 -6.44 4.78
CA ALA A 141 8.49 -6.21 4.99
C ALA A 141 8.14 -6.22 6.48
N PHE A 142 8.68 -7.15 7.25
CA PHE A 142 8.43 -7.24 8.68
C PHE A 142 9.00 -6.04 9.43
N GLY A 143 10.11 -5.48 8.97
CA GLY A 143 10.65 -4.25 9.53
C GLY A 143 9.75 -3.03 9.27
N LEU A 144 9.03 -3.01 8.16
CA LEU A 144 8.11 -1.93 7.81
C LEU A 144 6.77 -2.04 8.56
N LEU A 145 6.29 -3.26 8.75
CA LEU A 145 5.03 -3.52 9.44
C LEU A 145 5.21 -3.39 10.95
#